data_fc1fcde9d3d9b08316fdf50775bf0953
#
_entry.id   fc1fcde9d3d9b08316fdf50775bf0953
#
_cell.length_a   1.000
_cell.length_b   1.000
_cell.length_c   1.000
_cell.angle_alpha   90.00
_cell.angle_beta   90.00
_cell.angle_gamma   90.00
#
_symmetry.space_group_name_H-M   'P 1'
#
loop_
_entity.id
_entity.type
_entity.pdbx_description
1 polymer ?
#
loop_
_entity_poly.entity_id
_entity_poly.type
_entity_poly.pdbx_seq_one_letter_code
_entity_poly.pdbx_strand_id
1 'polypeptide(L)'
;VRSTASGKGSCLPAPFIHAHDEMNPAPNRYYSGKPSLARYGKLMLILHQEATMNLSLKPWNTFGISHSAKAIVLAENEQQLLAAWQAAAAEHQPCLILGEGSNVLFLKDYSGTVIINRIMGIEVSETSEAWRLHVGAGENWHQLVQFALENGMPGLENLALIPGCAGSSPIQNIGAYGVELQRVCEYVDCIELETGRKQRLSAAECRFGYRDSIFKHEYQDRYAIVAVGLRLEKAWRPVLTYGDLTRLDPQTVTPRQVFDAVCHMRMTKLPDPKVNGNAGSFFKNPVVSAQVAQELLAAFPGAPHYPQADGSIKLAAGWLIDQCQLKGKTIGGAAVHRQQALVLINDNQATSDDVVGLAHYVRQQVGEKFNVWLQPEVRFIAENGEVNAEEVIA
;
A
#
# COMPACT_ATOMS: atom_id res chain seq x y z
N VAL A 1 50.81 -34.70 -29.12
CA VAL A 1 50.39 -36.05 -29.42
C VAL A 1 48.88 -36.02 -29.64
N ARG A 2 48.44 -35.94 -30.88
CA ARG A 2 47.49 -36.81 -31.62
C ARG A 2 46.23 -37.21 -30.85
N SER A 3 45.00 -37.20 -31.32
CA SER A 3 44.41 -37.03 -32.69
C SER A 3 42.95 -37.52 -32.63
N THR A 4 42.10 -36.87 -33.42
CA THR A 4 41.01 -37.40 -34.24
C THR A 4 39.80 -38.03 -33.53
N ALA A 5 38.55 -37.94 -33.95
CA ALA A 5 37.89 -37.50 -35.20
C ALA A 5 36.36 -37.45 -34.92
N SER A 6 35.71 -36.52 -35.53
CA SER A 6 34.59 -36.54 -36.50
C SER A 6 33.34 -37.34 -36.19
N GLY A 7 32.21 -36.66 -36.32
CA GLY A 7 30.85 -37.24 -36.48
C GLY A 7 29.84 -36.16 -36.85
N LYS A 8 29.71 -35.91 -38.18
CA LYS A 8 28.61 -35.11 -38.77
C LYS A 8 27.33 -35.89 -38.76
N GLY A 9 26.24 -35.29 -38.37
CA GLY A 9 24.89 -35.75 -38.53
C GLY A 9 23.97 -34.59 -38.90
N SER A 10 23.75 -34.43 -40.19
CA SER A 10 22.80 -33.52 -40.80
C SER A 10 21.39 -34.07 -40.67
N CYS A 11 20.41 -33.27 -40.28
CA CYS A 11 18.99 -33.48 -40.56
C CYS A 11 18.34 -32.19 -41.02
N LEU A 12 17.76 -32.26 -42.22
CA LEU A 12 17.05 -31.24 -42.95
C LEU A 12 15.66 -30.92 -42.33
N PRO A 13 15.06 -29.76 -42.62
CA PRO A 13 13.75 -29.37 -42.10
C PRO A 13 12.60 -29.93 -42.97
N ALA A 14 11.50 -30.29 -42.33
CA ALA A 14 10.25 -30.67 -42.98
C ALA A 14 9.33 -29.45 -43.24
N PRO A 15 8.40 -29.55 -44.24
CA PRO A 15 7.85 -28.37 -44.91
C PRO A 15 6.59 -27.79 -44.26
N PHE A 16 6.40 -26.48 -44.49
CA PHE A 16 5.17 -25.73 -44.27
C PHE A 16 4.00 -26.26 -45.07
N ILE A 17 2.86 -26.48 -44.43
CA ILE A 17 1.57 -26.67 -45.09
C ILE A 17 0.70 -25.44 -44.74
N HIS A 18 0.40 -24.65 -45.78
CA HIS A 18 -0.66 -23.66 -45.76
C HIS A 18 -2.01 -24.37 -45.89
N ALA A 19 -2.93 -24.09 -44.98
CA ALA A 19 -4.35 -24.33 -45.22
C ALA A 19 -5.09 -23.00 -44.92
N HIS A 20 -5.55 -22.37 -45.98
CA HIS A 20 -6.61 -21.35 -45.95
C HIS A 20 -7.93 -22.09 -45.74
N ASP A 21 -8.65 -21.71 -44.67
CA ASP A 21 -10.08 -21.96 -44.57
C ASP A 21 -10.79 -20.66 -44.17
N GLU A 22 -11.51 -20.14 -45.16
CA GLU A 22 -12.48 -19.08 -44.99
C GLU A 22 -13.68 -19.62 -44.23
N MET A 23 -14.00 -19.05 -43.06
CA MET A 23 -15.28 -19.27 -42.42
C MET A 23 -16.02 -17.95 -42.18
N ASN A 24 -17.19 -17.87 -42.83
CA ASN A 24 -18.24 -16.89 -42.78
C ASN A 24 -18.67 -16.48 -41.35
N PRO A 25 -19.02 -15.24 -41.11
CA PRO A 25 -19.57 -14.82 -39.81
C PRO A 25 -21.05 -15.22 -39.69
N ALA A 26 -21.36 -15.93 -38.60
CA ALA A 26 -22.74 -16.26 -38.21
C ALA A 26 -23.46 -15.02 -37.63
N PRO A 27 -24.79 -14.93 -37.78
CA PRO A 27 -25.55 -13.70 -37.45
C PRO A 27 -25.73 -13.49 -35.97
N ASN A 28 -25.53 -12.23 -35.56
CA ASN A 28 -25.83 -11.64 -34.22
C ASN A 28 -27.28 -11.98 -33.82
N ARG A 29 -27.48 -12.80 -32.79
CA ARG A 29 -28.73 -12.88 -32.05
C ARG A 29 -28.71 -11.96 -30.86
N TYR A 30 -29.35 -10.81 -30.98
CA TYR A 30 -29.71 -9.97 -29.86
C TYR A 30 -30.67 -10.73 -28.94
N TYR A 31 -30.23 -11.09 -27.73
CA TYR A 31 -31.10 -11.47 -26.64
C TYR A 31 -31.47 -10.21 -25.84
N SER A 32 -32.64 -9.64 -26.16
CA SER A 32 -33.33 -8.67 -25.32
C SER A 32 -34.05 -9.43 -24.19
N GLY A 33 -33.39 -9.64 -23.07
CA GLY A 33 -34.00 -10.18 -21.87
C GLY A 33 -33.59 -9.33 -20.67
N LYS A 34 -34.55 -8.55 -20.12
CA LYS A 34 -34.38 -7.92 -18.82
C LYS A 34 -34.05 -9.01 -17.80
N PRO A 35 -32.98 -8.88 -16.99
CA PRO A 35 -32.71 -9.88 -15.95
C PRO A 35 -33.82 -9.85 -14.91
N SER A 36 -34.47 -10.98 -14.68
CA SER A 36 -35.52 -11.10 -13.68
C SER A 36 -34.93 -11.01 -12.27
N LEU A 37 -35.65 -10.35 -11.36
CA LEU A 37 -35.33 -10.27 -9.92
C LEU A 37 -34.99 -11.63 -9.27
N ALA A 38 -35.47 -12.74 -9.84
CA ALA A 38 -35.18 -14.11 -9.42
C ALA A 38 -33.69 -14.51 -9.58
N ARG A 39 -32.91 -13.88 -10.50
CA ARG A 39 -31.47 -14.14 -10.64
C ARG A 39 -30.65 -13.46 -9.56
N TYR A 40 -31.09 -12.29 -9.10
CA TYR A 40 -30.44 -11.60 -7.98
C TYR A 40 -30.63 -12.34 -6.64
N GLY A 41 -31.81 -12.91 -6.40
CA GLY A 41 -32.07 -13.74 -5.23
C GLY A 41 -31.22 -15.01 -5.18
N LYS A 42 -30.91 -15.62 -6.33
CA LYS A 42 -30.07 -16.82 -6.41
C LYS A 42 -28.58 -16.51 -6.23
N LEU A 43 -28.10 -15.34 -6.70
CA LEU A 43 -26.75 -14.85 -6.47
C LEU A 43 -26.55 -14.49 -4.97
N MET A 44 -27.57 -13.87 -4.35
CA MET A 44 -27.59 -13.59 -2.90
C MET A 44 -27.63 -14.88 -2.07
N LEU A 45 -28.35 -15.93 -2.50
CA LEU A 45 -28.34 -17.23 -1.80
C LEU A 45 -27.01 -17.96 -1.92
N ILE A 46 -26.31 -17.84 -3.07
CA ILE A 46 -24.96 -18.41 -3.24
C ILE A 46 -23.96 -17.66 -2.38
N LEU A 47 -24.05 -16.32 -2.30
CA LEU A 47 -23.21 -15.52 -1.40
C LEU A 47 -23.50 -15.83 0.08
N HIS A 48 -24.74 -16.20 0.45
CA HIS A 48 -25.11 -16.59 1.82
C HIS A 48 -24.72 -18.04 2.17
N GLN A 49 -24.63 -18.94 1.21
CA GLN A 49 -24.26 -20.35 1.46
C GLN A 49 -22.74 -20.57 1.52
N GLU A 50 -21.92 -19.68 0.94
CA GLU A 50 -20.46 -19.70 1.10
C GLU A 50 -19.96 -18.87 2.29
N ALA A 51 -20.84 -18.11 2.95
CA ALA A 51 -20.52 -17.19 4.05
C ALA A 51 -20.33 -17.87 5.43
N THR A 52 -20.14 -19.18 5.49
CA THR A 52 -19.61 -19.85 6.71
C THR A 52 -18.08 -19.88 6.72
N MET A 53 -17.40 -19.25 5.77
CA MET A 53 -15.95 -19.22 5.71
C MET A 53 -15.39 -18.01 6.48
N ASN A 54 -14.80 -18.35 7.60
CA ASN A 54 -13.77 -17.59 8.33
C ASN A 54 -13.90 -16.05 8.27
N LEU A 55 -14.79 -15.53 9.10
CA LEU A 55 -14.99 -14.07 9.28
C LEU A 55 -13.78 -13.39 9.95
N SER A 56 -12.67 -14.10 10.11
CA SER A 56 -11.45 -13.59 10.71
C SER A 56 -10.77 -12.55 9.83
N LEU A 57 -10.47 -11.40 10.40
CA LEU A 57 -9.68 -10.33 9.80
C LEU A 57 -8.17 -10.54 9.95
N LYS A 58 -7.74 -11.57 10.68
CA LYS A 58 -6.30 -11.85 10.89
C LYS A 58 -5.51 -12.00 9.60
N PRO A 59 -6.00 -12.70 8.54
CA PRO A 59 -5.29 -12.78 7.27
C PRO A 59 -5.28 -11.47 6.47
N TRP A 60 -6.13 -10.52 6.85
CA TRP A 60 -6.38 -9.28 6.12
C TRP A 60 -5.81 -8.05 6.81
N ASN A 61 -4.91 -8.24 7.79
CA ASN A 61 -4.11 -7.17 8.37
C ASN A 61 -2.69 -7.66 8.67
N THR A 62 -1.71 -6.84 8.35
CA THR A 62 -0.29 -7.21 8.50
C THR A 62 0.20 -7.21 9.95
N PHE A 63 -0.55 -6.63 10.90
CA PHE A 63 -0.30 -6.80 12.33
C PHE A 63 -0.59 -8.24 12.81
N GLY A 64 -1.41 -8.99 12.07
CA GLY A 64 -1.78 -10.36 12.44
C GLY A 64 -2.61 -10.44 13.73
N ILE A 65 -3.25 -9.34 14.14
CA ILE A 65 -4.15 -9.30 15.30
C ILE A 65 -5.49 -9.94 14.93
N SER A 66 -6.01 -10.74 15.85
CA SER A 66 -7.23 -11.51 15.64
C SER A 66 -8.46 -10.68 15.99
N HIS A 67 -9.18 -10.28 14.98
CA HIS A 67 -10.53 -9.76 15.03
C HIS A 67 -11.38 -10.40 13.95
N SER A 68 -12.69 -10.23 14.03
CA SER A 68 -13.65 -10.71 13.05
C SER A 68 -14.39 -9.54 12.39
N ALA A 69 -15.08 -9.80 11.28
CA ALA A 69 -16.06 -8.89 10.69
C ALA A 69 -17.39 -9.62 10.55
N LYS A 70 -18.50 -8.87 10.47
CA LYS A 70 -19.82 -9.44 10.21
C LYS A 70 -19.89 -10.11 8.84
N ALA A 71 -19.22 -9.53 7.84
CA ALA A 71 -19.02 -10.11 6.51
C ALA A 71 -17.67 -9.70 5.91
N ILE A 72 -17.07 -10.58 5.10
CA ILE A 72 -15.89 -10.29 4.30
C ILE A 72 -16.21 -10.64 2.84
N VAL A 73 -16.03 -9.69 1.93
CA VAL A 73 -16.32 -9.85 0.50
C VAL A 73 -15.05 -9.56 -0.30
N LEU A 74 -14.68 -10.49 -1.18
CA LEU A 74 -13.61 -10.28 -2.16
C LEU A 74 -14.22 -9.64 -3.40
N ALA A 75 -13.77 -8.45 -3.78
CA ALA A 75 -14.25 -7.74 -4.96
C ALA A 75 -13.17 -7.75 -6.06
N GLU A 76 -13.38 -8.56 -7.10
CA GLU A 76 -12.46 -8.76 -8.21
C GLU A 76 -12.72 -7.77 -9.37
N ASN A 77 -13.79 -7.01 -9.29
CA ASN A 77 -14.15 -5.97 -10.24
C ASN A 77 -15.00 -4.88 -9.57
N GLU A 78 -15.15 -3.76 -10.27
CA GLU A 78 -15.88 -2.59 -9.80
C GLU A 78 -17.36 -2.89 -9.48
N GLN A 79 -18.00 -3.76 -10.25
CA GLN A 79 -19.41 -4.12 -10.05
C GLN A 79 -19.59 -4.89 -8.75
N GLN A 80 -18.71 -5.84 -8.45
CA GLN A 80 -18.72 -6.59 -7.19
C GLN A 80 -18.46 -5.68 -6.00
N LEU A 81 -17.48 -4.75 -6.12
CA LEU A 81 -17.18 -3.78 -5.07
C LEU A 81 -18.38 -2.90 -4.75
N LEU A 82 -18.98 -2.32 -5.79
CA LEU A 82 -20.15 -1.44 -5.63
C LEU A 82 -21.37 -2.20 -5.10
N ALA A 83 -21.64 -3.40 -5.61
CA ALA A 83 -22.75 -4.22 -5.15
C ALA A 83 -22.61 -4.63 -3.67
N ALA A 84 -21.39 -4.97 -3.22
CA ALA A 84 -21.12 -5.30 -1.83
C ALA A 84 -21.32 -4.07 -0.91
N TRP A 85 -20.85 -2.90 -1.33
CA TRP A 85 -21.08 -1.67 -0.58
C TRP A 85 -22.57 -1.30 -0.51
N GLN A 86 -23.28 -1.36 -1.64
CA GLN A 86 -24.73 -1.06 -1.69
C GLN A 86 -25.56 -2.03 -0.83
N ALA A 87 -25.17 -3.31 -0.79
CA ALA A 87 -25.82 -4.29 0.07
C ALA A 87 -25.64 -3.95 1.56
N ALA A 88 -24.42 -3.58 1.98
CA ALA A 88 -24.15 -3.14 3.34
C ALA A 88 -24.90 -1.86 3.70
N ALA A 89 -24.92 -0.87 2.79
CA ALA A 89 -25.63 0.40 2.97
C ALA A 89 -27.15 0.20 3.09
N ALA A 90 -27.75 -0.70 2.31
CA ALA A 90 -29.18 -1.02 2.39
C ALA A 90 -29.58 -1.62 3.75
N GLU A 91 -28.66 -2.30 4.42
CA GLU A 91 -28.82 -2.85 5.77
C GLU A 91 -28.35 -1.88 6.87
N HIS A 92 -28.00 -0.64 6.53
CA HIS A 92 -27.41 0.36 7.44
C HIS A 92 -26.19 -0.15 8.21
N GLN A 93 -25.39 -1.02 7.59
CA GLN A 93 -24.17 -1.55 8.16
C GLN A 93 -22.96 -0.70 7.75
N PRO A 94 -21.99 -0.53 8.64
CA PRO A 94 -20.72 0.07 8.28
C PRO A 94 -20.00 -0.79 7.24
N CYS A 95 -19.26 -0.12 6.35
CA CYS A 95 -18.53 -0.78 5.29
C CYS A 95 -17.09 -0.24 5.24
N LEU A 96 -16.11 -1.14 5.22
CA LEU A 96 -14.70 -0.82 5.12
C LEU A 96 -14.11 -1.44 3.86
N ILE A 97 -13.44 -0.64 3.04
CA ILE A 97 -12.71 -1.13 1.86
C ILE A 97 -11.23 -1.26 2.23
N LEU A 98 -10.67 -2.45 2.07
CA LEU A 98 -9.27 -2.76 2.33
C LEU A 98 -8.56 -3.24 1.06
N GLY A 99 -7.26 -2.96 0.97
CA GLY A 99 -6.33 -3.66 0.10
C GLY A 99 -5.74 -4.89 0.82
N GLU A 100 -4.49 -4.77 1.27
CA GLU A 100 -3.78 -5.82 2.03
C GLU A 100 -3.81 -5.59 3.55
N GLY A 101 -4.46 -4.53 4.03
CA GLY A 101 -4.49 -4.19 5.44
C GLY A 101 -3.11 -3.89 6.04
N SER A 102 -2.21 -3.33 5.23
CA SER A 102 -0.81 -3.09 5.61
C SER A 102 -0.58 -1.84 6.45
N ASN A 103 -1.62 -1.01 6.63
CA ASN A 103 -1.54 0.22 7.42
C ASN A 103 -2.77 0.41 8.31
N VAL A 104 -3.29 -0.67 8.89
CA VAL A 104 -4.46 -0.63 9.77
C VAL A 104 -4.19 -1.41 11.06
N LEU A 105 -4.80 -0.93 12.14
CA LEU A 105 -4.94 -1.63 13.41
C LEU A 105 -6.44 -1.75 13.72
N PHE A 106 -6.97 -2.95 13.72
CA PHE A 106 -8.32 -3.21 14.21
C PHE A 106 -8.32 -3.17 15.74
N LEU A 107 -9.17 -2.34 16.32
CA LEU A 107 -9.30 -2.20 17.78
C LEU A 107 -10.30 -3.19 18.37
N LYS A 108 -11.30 -3.59 17.58
CA LYS A 108 -12.39 -4.51 17.94
C LYS A 108 -12.85 -5.29 16.71
N ASP A 109 -13.73 -6.24 16.92
CA ASP A 109 -14.49 -6.87 15.84
C ASP A 109 -15.28 -5.81 15.09
N TYR A 110 -15.29 -5.92 13.76
CA TYR A 110 -15.96 -4.96 12.88
C TYR A 110 -17.42 -5.36 12.69
N SER A 111 -18.36 -4.49 13.05
CA SER A 111 -19.80 -4.80 13.06
C SER A 111 -20.44 -4.88 11.67
N GLY A 112 -19.70 -4.55 10.62
CA GLY A 112 -20.18 -4.45 9.25
C GLY A 112 -19.45 -5.33 8.24
N THR A 113 -19.48 -4.91 6.99
CA THR A 113 -18.87 -5.58 5.85
C THR A 113 -17.48 -5.03 5.56
N VAL A 114 -16.49 -5.92 5.46
CA VAL A 114 -15.15 -5.58 4.96
C VAL A 114 -15.03 -6.07 3.51
N ILE A 115 -14.81 -5.13 2.59
CA ILE A 115 -14.60 -5.42 1.16
C ILE A 115 -13.11 -5.43 0.89
N ILE A 116 -12.59 -6.58 0.47
CA ILE A 116 -11.19 -6.72 0.06
C ILE A 116 -11.11 -6.41 -1.43
N ASN A 117 -10.47 -5.31 -1.78
CA ASN A 117 -10.29 -4.90 -3.16
C ASN A 117 -9.24 -5.78 -3.86
N ARG A 118 -9.68 -6.54 -4.86
CA ARG A 118 -8.88 -7.43 -5.70
C ARG A 118 -9.11 -7.15 -7.18
N ILE A 119 -9.38 -5.88 -7.51
CA ILE A 119 -9.46 -5.43 -8.91
C ILE A 119 -8.04 -5.44 -9.46
N MET A 120 -7.72 -6.49 -10.22
CA MET A 120 -6.39 -6.74 -10.76
C MET A 120 -6.28 -6.25 -12.19
N GLY A 121 -5.06 -6.24 -12.73
CA GLY A 121 -4.73 -5.94 -14.11
C GLY A 121 -3.74 -4.78 -14.25
N ILE A 122 -2.78 -4.94 -15.15
CA ILE A 122 -1.80 -3.93 -15.51
C ILE A 122 -1.85 -3.75 -17.02
N GLU A 123 -2.32 -2.61 -17.47
CA GLU A 123 -2.28 -2.23 -18.89
C GLU A 123 -1.13 -1.23 -19.11
N VAL A 124 -0.31 -1.51 -20.13
CA VAL A 124 0.85 -0.67 -20.46
C VAL A 124 0.64 -0.02 -21.81
N SER A 125 0.82 1.27 -21.88
CA SER A 125 0.93 2.03 -23.12
C SER A 125 2.23 2.83 -23.14
N GLU A 126 2.69 3.17 -24.32
CA GLU A 126 4.00 3.76 -24.54
C GLU A 126 3.92 4.99 -25.43
N THR A 127 4.70 6.02 -25.08
CA THR A 127 4.96 7.20 -25.91
C THR A 127 6.47 7.29 -26.20
N SER A 128 6.88 8.27 -26.98
CA SER A 128 8.31 8.57 -27.20
C SER A 128 9.04 8.92 -25.88
N GLU A 129 8.33 9.44 -24.87
CA GLU A 129 8.90 10.02 -23.65
C GLU A 129 8.70 9.16 -22.41
N ALA A 130 7.61 8.39 -22.34
CA ALA A 130 7.22 7.70 -21.13
C ALA A 130 6.45 6.41 -21.39
N TRP A 131 6.50 5.49 -20.43
CA TRP A 131 5.53 4.42 -20.27
C TRP A 131 4.40 4.89 -19.36
N ARG A 132 3.17 4.51 -19.70
CA ARG A 132 1.97 4.75 -18.90
C ARG A 132 1.36 3.43 -18.51
N LEU A 133 1.20 3.23 -17.21
CA LEU A 133 0.62 2.03 -16.65
C LEU A 133 -0.76 2.38 -16.06
N HIS A 134 -1.79 1.66 -16.48
CA HIS A 134 -3.07 1.63 -15.79
C HIS A 134 -3.11 0.39 -14.92
N VAL A 135 -3.17 0.57 -13.61
CA VAL A 135 -2.95 -0.49 -12.62
C VAL A 135 -4.20 -0.65 -11.76
N GLY A 136 -4.79 -1.85 -11.78
CA GLY A 136 -5.92 -2.19 -10.94
C GLY A 136 -5.58 -2.02 -9.44
N ALA A 137 -6.55 -1.53 -8.67
CA ALA A 137 -6.33 -1.17 -7.28
C ALA A 137 -5.89 -2.32 -6.38
N GLY A 138 -6.22 -3.57 -6.76
CA GLY A 138 -5.86 -4.80 -6.03
C GLY A 138 -4.45 -5.30 -6.28
N GLU A 139 -3.72 -4.77 -7.29
CA GLU A 139 -2.36 -5.21 -7.61
C GLU A 139 -1.40 -5.00 -6.44
N ASN A 140 -0.61 -6.02 -6.10
CA ASN A 140 0.41 -5.89 -5.06
C ASN A 140 1.47 -4.88 -5.46
N TRP A 141 1.75 -3.92 -4.60
CA TRP A 141 2.66 -2.81 -4.91
C TRP A 141 4.09 -3.28 -5.23
N HIS A 142 4.63 -4.20 -4.47
CA HIS A 142 5.99 -4.68 -4.72
C HIS A 142 6.10 -5.49 -6.01
N GLN A 143 5.10 -6.32 -6.30
CA GLN A 143 5.05 -7.06 -7.58
C GLN A 143 4.92 -6.11 -8.77
N LEU A 144 4.18 -5.00 -8.63
CA LEU A 144 4.13 -3.94 -9.65
C LEU A 144 5.50 -3.30 -9.87
N VAL A 145 6.26 -3.01 -8.80
CA VAL A 145 7.62 -2.48 -8.91
C VAL A 145 8.55 -3.46 -9.65
N GLN A 146 8.47 -4.75 -9.32
CA GLN A 146 9.23 -5.81 -9.99
C GLN A 146 8.83 -5.92 -11.46
N PHE A 147 7.53 -5.98 -11.74
CA PHE A 147 7.00 -6.01 -13.10
C PHE A 147 7.52 -4.85 -13.96
N ALA A 148 7.46 -3.63 -13.45
CA ALA A 148 7.96 -2.46 -14.16
C ALA A 148 9.47 -2.56 -14.45
N LEU A 149 10.26 -2.96 -13.46
CA LEU A 149 11.72 -3.11 -13.61
C LEU A 149 12.09 -4.20 -14.61
N GLU A 150 11.45 -5.36 -14.54
CA GLU A 150 11.70 -6.52 -15.42
C GLU A 150 11.34 -6.25 -16.89
N ASN A 151 10.35 -5.37 -17.10
CA ASN A 151 9.94 -4.93 -18.44
C ASN A 151 10.67 -3.65 -18.91
N GLY A 152 11.75 -3.25 -18.24
CA GLY A 152 12.56 -2.10 -18.66
C GLY A 152 11.89 -0.74 -18.46
N MET A 153 10.95 -0.63 -17.55
CA MET A 153 10.20 0.57 -17.20
C MET A 153 10.61 1.09 -15.79
N PRO A 154 11.81 1.67 -15.63
CA PRO A 154 12.29 2.15 -14.35
C PRO A 154 11.52 3.39 -13.85
N GLY A 155 11.63 3.66 -12.54
CA GLY A 155 11.05 4.83 -11.88
C GLY A 155 10.36 4.52 -10.55
N LEU A 156 10.16 3.23 -10.22
CA LEU A 156 9.53 2.77 -9.00
C LEU A 156 10.49 2.14 -7.99
N GLU A 157 11.78 2.04 -8.28
CA GLU A 157 12.80 1.25 -7.55
C GLU A 157 12.91 1.66 -6.08
N ASN A 158 12.86 2.98 -5.81
CA ASN A 158 12.92 3.51 -4.45
C ASN A 158 11.72 3.10 -3.59
N LEU A 159 10.60 2.73 -4.22
CA LEU A 159 9.36 2.32 -3.56
C LEU A 159 9.22 0.80 -3.42
N ALA A 160 10.30 0.05 -3.70
CA ALA A 160 10.33 -1.41 -3.56
C ALA A 160 10.05 -1.86 -2.12
N LEU A 161 9.41 -3.04 -1.97
CA LEU A 161 9.06 -3.65 -0.69
C LEU A 161 8.15 -2.80 0.22
N ILE A 162 7.49 -1.74 -0.28
CA ILE A 162 6.41 -1.11 0.48
C ILE A 162 5.24 -2.10 0.50
N PRO A 163 4.73 -2.51 1.68
CA PRO A 163 3.58 -3.39 1.76
C PRO A 163 2.29 -2.70 1.30
N GLY A 164 1.36 -3.48 0.75
CA GLY A 164 0.07 -2.99 0.31
C GLY A 164 -0.15 -3.13 -1.19
N CYS A 165 -1.23 -2.55 -1.69
CA CYS A 165 -1.63 -2.62 -3.08
C CYS A 165 -1.65 -1.25 -3.77
N ALA A 166 -1.75 -1.26 -5.10
CA ALA A 166 -1.75 -0.05 -5.92
C ALA A 166 -2.83 0.94 -5.48
N GLY A 167 -4.06 0.47 -5.22
CA GLY A 167 -5.16 1.33 -4.80
C GLY A 167 -5.02 1.94 -3.41
N SER A 168 -4.18 1.37 -2.53
CA SER A 168 -3.89 1.98 -1.23
C SER A 168 -2.77 3.02 -1.30
N SER A 169 -1.98 3.02 -2.38
CA SER A 169 -0.82 3.89 -2.52
C SER A 169 -1.16 5.39 -2.57
N PRO A 170 -2.29 5.86 -3.20
CA PRO A 170 -2.63 7.29 -3.21
C PRO A 170 -3.17 7.80 -1.87
N ILE A 171 -3.73 6.93 -1.03
CA ILE A 171 -4.42 7.37 0.20
C ILE A 171 -3.51 8.24 1.07
N GLN A 172 -2.28 7.82 1.25
CA GLN A 172 -1.29 8.56 2.03
C GLN A 172 -0.03 8.91 1.22
N ASN A 173 -0.14 8.99 -0.12
CA ASN A 173 1.00 9.34 -0.97
C ASN A 173 2.24 8.53 -0.55
N ILE A 174 2.18 7.19 -0.67
CA ILE A 174 3.26 6.34 -0.16
C ILE A 174 4.62 6.84 -0.62
N GLY A 175 5.60 6.75 0.26
CA GLY A 175 6.93 7.24 -0.04
C GLY A 175 8.02 6.57 0.76
N ALA A 176 9.16 6.37 0.10
CA ALA A 176 10.38 5.83 0.70
C ALA A 176 11.60 6.29 -0.07
N TYR A 177 12.74 6.37 0.60
CA TYR A 177 14.06 6.62 0.01
C TYR A 177 14.11 7.81 -0.96
N GLY A 178 13.43 8.91 -0.58
CA GLY A 178 13.45 10.18 -1.33
C GLY A 178 12.44 10.25 -2.49
N VAL A 179 11.60 9.25 -2.68
CA VAL A 179 10.54 9.23 -3.70
C VAL A 179 9.18 9.07 -3.02
N GLU A 180 8.17 9.79 -3.50
CA GLU A 180 6.77 9.64 -3.16
C GLU A 180 5.95 9.31 -4.40
N LEU A 181 4.78 8.70 -4.24
CA LEU A 181 3.90 8.30 -5.33
C LEU A 181 3.56 9.46 -6.27
N GLN A 182 3.31 10.66 -5.73
CA GLN A 182 2.99 11.87 -6.51
C GLN A 182 3.97 12.16 -7.66
N ARG A 183 5.22 11.70 -7.55
CA ARG A 183 6.24 11.88 -8.58
C ARG A 183 5.92 11.13 -9.88
N VAL A 184 5.22 10.01 -9.75
CA VAL A 184 4.94 9.08 -10.86
C VAL A 184 3.44 8.88 -11.10
N CYS A 185 2.58 9.37 -10.21
CA CYS A 185 1.13 9.30 -10.36
C CYS A 185 0.68 10.27 -11.46
N GLU A 186 -0.03 9.76 -12.46
CA GLU A 186 -0.66 10.57 -13.51
C GLU A 186 -2.13 10.85 -13.17
N TYR A 187 -2.83 9.83 -12.67
CA TYR A 187 -4.24 9.92 -12.25
C TYR A 187 -4.61 8.82 -11.25
N VAL A 188 -5.78 9.00 -10.64
CA VAL A 188 -6.44 7.98 -9.82
C VAL A 188 -7.88 7.83 -10.28
N ASP A 189 -8.29 6.61 -10.64
CA ASP A 189 -9.67 6.30 -10.94
C ASP A 189 -10.40 5.84 -9.67
N CYS A 190 -11.54 6.45 -9.41
CA CYS A 190 -12.37 6.11 -8.26
C CYS A 190 -13.85 6.03 -8.64
N ILE A 191 -14.63 5.36 -7.80
CA ILE A 191 -16.08 5.25 -7.91
C ILE A 191 -16.71 5.92 -6.69
N GLU A 192 -17.64 6.84 -6.92
CA GLU A 192 -18.52 7.36 -5.88
C GLU A 192 -19.48 6.25 -5.43
N LEU A 193 -19.39 5.85 -4.18
CA LEU A 193 -20.02 4.64 -3.67
C LEU A 193 -21.55 4.74 -3.67
N GLU A 194 -22.10 5.91 -3.37
CA GLU A 194 -23.54 6.16 -3.34
C GLU A 194 -24.17 6.10 -4.73
N THR A 195 -23.54 6.72 -5.73
CA THR A 195 -24.11 6.89 -7.07
C THR A 195 -23.59 5.87 -8.08
N GLY A 196 -22.44 5.21 -7.81
CA GLY A 196 -21.72 4.37 -8.76
C GLY A 196 -21.02 5.14 -9.87
N ARG A 197 -20.97 6.48 -9.79
CA ARG A 197 -20.34 7.33 -10.79
C ARG A 197 -18.83 7.20 -10.74
N LYS A 198 -18.22 6.89 -11.90
CA LYS A 198 -16.77 6.89 -12.05
C LYS A 198 -16.21 8.30 -12.18
N GLN A 199 -15.06 8.51 -11.58
CA GLN A 199 -14.33 9.77 -11.66
C GLN A 199 -12.84 9.46 -11.79
N ARG A 200 -12.17 10.19 -12.70
CA ARG A 200 -10.71 10.22 -12.80
C ARG A 200 -10.21 11.53 -12.23
N LEU A 201 -9.33 11.44 -11.24
CA LEU A 201 -8.64 12.56 -10.65
C LEU A 201 -7.21 12.61 -11.21
N SER A 202 -6.80 13.74 -11.73
CA SER A 202 -5.38 14.02 -12.03
C SER A 202 -4.56 14.01 -10.73
N ALA A 203 -3.25 13.85 -10.83
CA ALA A 203 -2.35 13.94 -9.68
C ALA A 203 -2.52 15.27 -8.89
N ALA A 204 -2.80 16.38 -9.57
CA ALA A 204 -3.05 17.68 -8.93
C ALA A 204 -4.34 17.68 -8.11
N GLU A 205 -5.42 17.05 -8.62
CA GLU A 205 -6.69 16.94 -7.91
C GLU A 205 -6.61 16.00 -6.73
N CYS A 206 -5.67 15.05 -6.71
CA CYS A 206 -5.42 14.18 -5.57
C CYS A 206 -4.84 14.94 -4.35
N ARG A 207 -4.37 16.17 -4.52
CA ARG A 207 -3.84 17.03 -3.45
C ARG A 207 -2.85 16.32 -2.54
N PHE A 208 -1.89 15.63 -3.16
CA PHE A 208 -0.87 14.87 -2.43
C PHE A 208 -0.03 15.76 -1.50
N GLY A 209 0.16 15.31 -0.28
CA GLY A 209 1.02 15.89 0.73
C GLY A 209 1.87 14.83 1.44
N TYR A 210 2.63 15.24 2.46
CA TYR A 210 3.38 14.30 3.28
C TYR A 210 2.44 13.40 4.10
N ARG A 211 2.34 12.12 3.72
CA ARG A 211 1.40 11.15 4.30
C ARG A 211 -0.05 11.60 4.22
N ASP A 212 -0.40 12.32 3.16
CA ASP A 212 -1.72 12.93 2.99
C ASP A 212 -2.17 12.97 1.53
N SER A 213 -3.48 13.01 1.33
CA SER A 213 -4.16 13.21 0.05
C SER A 213 -5.64 13.52 0.27
N ILE A 214 -6.36 13.89 -0.80
CA ILE A 214 -7.82 14.09 -0.78
C ILE A 214 -8.58 12.86 -0.26
N PHE A 215 -8.01 11.64 -0.40
CA PHE A 215 -8.65 10.39 0.03
C PHE A 215 -8.66 10.20 1.56
N LYS A 216 -8.00 11.04 2.31
CA LYS A 216 -8.08 11.11 3.78
C LYS A 216 -9.00 12.22 4.27
N HIS A 217 -9.62 12.97 3.37
CA HIS A 217 -10.48 14.12 3.61
C HIS A 217 -11.83 13.92 2.89
N GLU A 218 -12.16 14.77 1.93
CA GLU A 218 -13.48 14.82 1.29
C GLU A 218 -13.88 13.53 0.55
N TYR A 219 -12.89 12.70 0.17
CA TYR A 219 -13.12 11.43 -0.53
C TYR A 219 -13.15 10.21 0.40
N GLN A 220 -12.77 10.40 1.67
CA GLN A 220 -12.83 9.32 2.67
C GLN A 220 -14.26 8.80 2.81
N ASP A 221 -14.42 7.48 2.87
CA ASP A 221 -15.69 6.76 3.03
C ASP A 221 -16.75 7.01 1.93
N ARG A 222 -16.48 7.92 1.00
CA ARG A 222 -17.39 8.25 -0.11
C ARG A 222 -16.96 7.66 -1.43
N TYR A 223 -15.68 7.42 -1.62
CA TYR A 223 -15.10 6.93 -2.87
C TYR A 223 -14.25 5.69 -2.65
N ALA A 224 -14.33 4.76 -3.60
CA ALA A 224 -13.42 3.61 -3.70
C ALA A 224 -12.43 3.84 -4.84
N ILE A 225 -11.15 3.70 -4.58
CA ILE A 225 -10.11 3.69 -5.62
C ILE A 225 -10.19 2.35 -6.35
N VAL A 226 -10.27 2.38 -7.68
CA VAL A 226 -10.38 1.18 -8.52
C VAL A 226 -9.18 0.98 -9.45
N ALA A 227 -8.48 2.06 -9.80
CA ALA A 227 -7.21 1.98 -10.53
C ALA A 227 -6.31 3.18 -10.24
N VAL A 228 -5.02 3.02 -10.50
CA VAL A 228 -4.00 4.08 -10.42
C VAL A 228 -3.25 4.14 -11.75
N GLY A 229 -3.20 5.33 -12.34
CA GLY A 229 -2.40 5.63 -13.51
C GLY A 229 -1.00 6.10 -13.12
N LEU A 230 0.02 5.42 -13.63
CA LEU A 230 1.41 5.80 -13.40
C LEU A 230 2.08 6.21 -14.71
N ARG A 231 2.93 7.22 -14.64
CA ARG A 231 3.76 7.68 -15.75
C ARG A 231 5.24 7.56 -15.38
N LEU A 232 5.97 6.69 -16.10
CA LEU A 232 7.38 6.42 -15.89
C LEU A 232 8.18 6.99 -17.07
N GLU A 233 9.07 7.92 -16.78
CA GLU A 233 9.87 8.62 -17.80
C GLU A 233 10.93 7.69 -18.40
N LYS A 234 11.05 7.66 -19.74
CA LYS A 234 12.13 6.94 -20.44
C LYS A 234 13.52 7.53 -20.15
N ALA A 235 13.57 8.85 -19.96
CA ALA A 235 14.77 9.54 -19.49
C ALA A 235 14.96 9.36 -18.00
N TRP A 236 15.16 8.10 -17.57
CA TRP A 236 15.32 7.76 -16.17
C TRP A 236 16.48 8.50 -15.51
N ARG A 237 16.25 8.97 -14.28
CA ARG A 237 17.27 9.58 -13.42
C ARG A 237 17.17 8.98 -12.03
N PRO A 238 18.29 8.46 -11.49
CA PRO A 238 18.29 7.85 -10.16
C PRO A 238 18.01 8.89 -9.08
N VAL A 239 17.28 8.50 -8.04
CA VAL A 239 17.10 9.26 -6.80
C VAL A 239 17.95 8.61 -5.72
N LEU A 240 19.07 9.22 -5.38
CA LEU A 240 20.07 8.65 -4.47
C LEU A 240 20.27 9.48 -3.20
N THR A 241 19.30 10.33 -2.85
CA THR A 241 19.47 11.34 -1.78
C THR A 241 19.29 10.79 -0.38
N TYR A 242 18.97 9.50 -0.21
CA TYR A 242 18.62 8.94 1.08
C TYR A 242 19.43 7.69 1.48
N GLY A 243 19.92 7.69 2.72
CA GLY A 243 20.58 6.53 3.34
C GLY A 243 21.79 6.02 2.54
N ASP A 244 21.93 4.70 2.45
CA ASP A 244 23.06 4.08 1.76
C ASP A 244 23.04 4.26 0.23
N LEU A 245 21.92 4.74 -0.35
CA LEU A 245 21.85 5.10 -1.76
C LEU A 245 22.81 6.23 -2.12
N THR A 246 23.16 7.11 -1.19
CA THR A 246 24.12 8.20 -1.40
C THR A 246 25.53 7.73 -1.76
N ARG A 247 25.83 6.43 -1.57
CA ARG A 247 27.11 5.82 -1.92
C ARG A 247 27.16 5.35 -3.37
N LEU A 248 26.03 5.31 -4.06
CA LEU A 248 25.97 4.92 -5.47
C LEU A 248 26.32 6.09 -6.37
N ASP A 249 27.07 5.81 -7.45
CA ASP A 249 27.43 6.82 -8.42
C ASP A 249 26.25 7.09 -9.38
N PRO A 250 25.70 8.31 -9.43
CA PRO A 250 24.55 8.64 -10.27
C PRO A 250 24.81 8.53 -11.78
N GLN A 251 26.08 8.48 -12.22
CA GLN A 251 26.44 8.37 -13.63
C GLN A 251 26.48 6.92 -14.13
N THR A 252 26.69 5.97 -13.24
CA THR A 252 26.91 4.56 -13.61
C THR A 252 25.89 3.60 -13.02
N VAL A 253 25.13 4.03 -12.01
CA VAL A 253 24.12 3.19 -11.35
C VAL A 253 23.00 2.81 -12.31
N THR A 254 22.55 1.57 -12.20
CA THR A 254 21.41 1.06 -12.95
C THR A 254 20.14 1.03 -12.08
N PRO A 255 18.93 1.02 -12.69
CA PRO A 255 17.69 0.85 -11.95
C PRO A 255 17.68 -0.41 -11.07
N ARG A 256 18.23 -1.51 -11.57
CA ARG A 256 18.35 -2.78 -10.82
C ARG A 256 19.21 -2.62 -9.58
N GLN A 257 20.33 -1.92 -9.66
CA GLN A 257 21.19 -1.67 -8.50
C GLN A 257 20.50 -0.81 -7.43
N VAL A 258 19.70 0.19 -7.83
CA VAL A 258 18.89 0.98 -6.89
C VAL A 258 17.85 0.09 -6.22
N PHE A 259 17.10 -0.71 -6.99
CA PHE A 259 16.12 -1.65 -6.48
C PHE A 259 16.73 -2.63 -5.46
N ASP A 260 17.84 -3.27 -5.82
CA ASP A 260 18.53 -4.24 -4.96
C ASP A 260 19.03 -3.59 -3.66
N ALA A 261 19.59 -2.37 -3.74
CA ALA A 261 20.02 -1.60 -2.57
C ALA A 261 18.85 -1.23 -1.66
N VAL A 262 17.70 -0.79 -2.21
CA VAL A 262 16.49 -0.50 -1.45
C VAL A 262 15.97 -1.76 -0.78
N CYS A 263 15.85 -2.87 -1.52
CA CYS A 263 15.42 -4.15 -0.96
C CYS A 263 16.34 -4.60 0.19
N HIS A 264 17.64 -4.51 0.00
CA HIS A 264 18.63 -4.86 1.04
C HIS A 264 18.47 -3.99 2.30
N MET A 265 18.37 -2.67 2.15
CA MET A 265 18.17 -1.76 3.27
C MET A 265 16.87 -2.06 4.02
N ARG A 266 15.78 -2.35 3.29
CA ARG A 266 14.49 -2.64 3.92
C ARG A 266 14.52 -3.97 4.66
N MET A 267 14.99 -5.04 4.03
CA MET A 267 15.09 -6.37 4.66
C MET A 267 16.03 -6.39 5.88
N THR A 268 17.06 -5.54 5.87
CA THR A 268 18.01 -5.43 7.01
C THR A 268 17.41 -4.62 8.18
N LYS A 269 16.65 -3.56 7.86
CA LYS A 269 16.22 -2.57 8.86
C LYS A 269 14.78 -2.76 9.33
N LEU A 270 13.89 -3.34 8.51
CA LEU A 270 12.46 -3.47 8.82
C LEU A 270 12.10 -4.92 9.09
N PRO A 271 11.27 -5.21 10.10
CA PRO A 271 10.77 -6.57 10.31
C PRO A 271 9.82 -6.98 9.18
N ASP A 272 9.92 -8.23 8.73
CA ASP A 272 8.94 -8.82 7.81
C ASP A 272 7.61 -9.00 8.57
N PRO A 273 6.50 -8.42 8.10
CA PRO A 273 5.20 -8.59 8.76
C PRO A 273 4.72 -10.05 8.86
N LYS A 274 5.23 -10.93 8.01
CA LYS A 274 4.92 -12.37 8.05
C LYS A 274 5.60 -13.07 9.22
N VAL A 275 6.68 -12.50 9.75
CA VAL A 275 7.44 -13.05 10.89
C VAL A 275 7.05 -12.32 12.18
N ASN A 276 7.09 -11.00 12.14
CA ASN A 276 6.66 -10.12 13.24
C ASN A 276 5.58 -9.20 12.72
N GLY A 277 4.32 -9.50 13.01
CA GLY A 277 3.18 -8.69 12.57
C GLY A 277 3.40 -7.21 12.86
N ASN A 278 3.20 -6.35 11.87
CA ASN A 278 3.36 -4.90 12.02
C ASN A 278 2.65 -4.17 10.86
N ALA A 279 2.53 -2.85 10.96
CA ALA A 279 1.98 -2.00 9.89
C ALA A 279 3.03 -0.97 9.38
N GLY A 280 4.31 -1.35 9.37
CA GLY A 280 5.40 -0.45 8.98
C GLY A 280 5.72 0.57 10.09
N SER A 281 6.06 1.80 9.69
CA SER A 281 6.26 2.90 10.64
C SER A 281 4.96 3.22 11.36
N PHE A 282 4.97 3.11 12.69
CA PHE A 282 3.74 3.35 13.46
C PHE A 282 3.41 4.83 13.59
N PHE A 283 4.43 5.69 13.70
CA PHE A 283 4.29 7.13 13.82
C PHE A 283 4.84 7.85 12.59
N LYS A 284 4.23 8.99 12.25
CA LYS A 284 4.78 9.92 11.28
C LYS A 284 6.04 10.59 11.82
N ASN A 285 6.94 11.00 10.95
CA ASN A 285 7.97 11.96 11.33
C ASN A 285 7.31 13.30 11.65
N PRO A 286 7.43 13.82 12.88
CA PRO A 286 6.75 15.05 13.26
C PRO A 286 7.30 16.26 12.51
N VAL A 287 6.40 17.11 12.04
CA VAL A 287 6.74 18.40 11.44
C VAL A 287 6.44 19.46 12.51
N VAL A 288 7.46 20.22 12.89
CA VAL A 288 7.39 21.21 13.97
C VAL A 288 7.77 22.60 13.47
N SER A 289 7.41 23.63 14.21
CA SER A 289 7.84 25.00 13.89
C SER A 289 9.36 25.14 13.99
N ALA A 290 9.93 26.10 13.28
CA ALA A 290 11.37 26.41 13.36
C ALA A 290 11.83 26.68 14.81
N GLN A 291 10.98 27.32 15.62
CA GLN A 291 11.28 27.61 17.03
C GLN A 291 11.42 26.32 17.86
N VAL A 292 10.45 25.42 17.78
CA VAL A 292 10.49 24.12 18.49
C VAL A 292 11.70 23.31 18.06
N ALA A 293 11.99 23.31 16.74
CA ALA A 293 13.17 22.63 16.21
C ALA A 293 14.47 23.24 16.75
N GLN A 294 14.58 24.56 16.83
CA GLN A 294 15.75 25.26 17.35
C GLN A 294 16.01 24.93 18.83
N GLU A 295 14.97 24.92 19.65
CA GLU A 295 15.05 24.53 21.06
C GLU A 295 15.53 23.10 21.23
N LEU A 296 14.96 22.16 20.45
CA LEU A 296 15.37 20.76 20.45
C LEU A 296 16.82 20.60 19.99
N LEU A 297 17.22 21.24 18.90
CA LEU A 297 18.56 21.14 18.33
C LEU A 297 19.63 21.81 19.22
N ALA A 298 19.27 22.82 20.01
CA ALA A 298 20.16 23.39 21.01
C ALA A 298 20.49 22.38 22.13
N ALA A 299 19.49 21.58 22.54
CA ALA A 299 19.70 20.52 23.54
C ALA A 299 20.29 19.22 22.91
N PHE A 300 19.98 18.94 21.69
CA PHE A 300 20.39 17.73 20.95
C PHE A 300 20.93 18.05 19.55
N PRO A 301 22.16 18.60 19.43
CA PRO A 301 22.71 19.06 18.14
C PRO A 301 22.82 17.96 17.06
N GLY A 302 22.88 16.68 17.47
CA GLY A 302 22.95 15.52 16.58
C GLY A 302 21.58 14.97 16.11
N ALA A 303 20.46 15.64 16.43
CA ALA A 303 19.15 15.16 16.03
C ALA A 303 18.95 15.29 14.50
N PRO A 304 18.62 14.18 13.81
CA PRO A 304 18.33 14.24 12.37
C PRO A 304 17.10 15.10 12.10
N HIS A 305 17.25 16.08 11.22
CA HIS A 305 16.21 17.03 10.89
C HIS A 305 16.25 17.42 9.42
N TYR A 306 15.11 17.80 8.87
CA TYR A 306 14.92 18.05 7.45
C TYR A 306 14.08 19.32 7.25
N PRO A 307 14.68 20.45 6.82
CA PRO A 307 13.94 21.67 6.52
C PRO A 307 12.88 21.44 5.44
N GLN A 308 11.69 22.02 5.64
CA GLN A 308 10.59 21.97 4.68
C GLN A 308 10.49 23.31 3.94
N ALA A 309 9.80 23.33 2.79
CA ALA A 309 9.68 24.51 1.94
C ALA A 309 8.92 25.69 2.61
N ASP A 310 8.05 25.37 3.56
CA ASP A 310 7.27 26.34 4.33
C ASP A 310 7.99 26.90 5.56
N GLY A 311 9.26 26.52 5.75
CA GLY A 311 10.08 26.92 6.90
C GLY A 311 9.89 26.06 8.15
N SER A 312 8.99 25.09 8.14
CA SER A 312 8.89 24.07 9.20
C SER A 312 10.04 23.06 9.12
N ILE A 313 10.22 22.28 10.17
CA ILE A 313 11.29 21.26 10.26
C ILE A 313 10.67 19.92 10.57
N LYS A 314 10.97 18.93 9.72
CA LYS A 314 10.61 17.54 9.95
C LYS A 314 11.69 16.83 10.75
N LEU A 315 11.33 16.23 11.88
CA LEU A 315 12.23 15.50 12.77
C LEU A 315 12.12 13.99 12.53
N ALA A 316 13.19 13.24 12.81
CA ALA A 316 13.18 11.79 12.70
C ALA A 316 12.52 11.14 13.92
N ALA A 317 11.26 10.70 13.82
CA ALA A 317 10.54 10.05 14.93
C ALA A 317 11.28 8.81 15.47
N GLY A 318 11.87 8.00 14.59
CA GLY A 318 12.67 6.83 15.00
C GLY A 318 13.86 7.20 15.90
N TRP A 319 14.50 8.35 15.64
CA TRP A 319 15.57 8.86 16.49
C TRP A 319 15.03 9.33 17.85
N LEU A 320 13.91 10.05 17.88
CA LEU A 320 13.29 10.51 19.13
C LEU A 320 12.94 9.33 20.04
N ILE A 321 12.34 8.28 19.49
CA ILE A 321 11.99 7.04 20.20
C ILE A 321 13.25 6.31 20.69
N ASP A 322 14.29 6.23 19.85
CA ASP A 322 15.58 5.60 20.21
C ASP A 322 16.29 6.35 21.36
N GLN A 323 16.26 7.67 21.35
CA GLN A 323 16.80 8.49 22.45
C GLN A 323 16.04 8.31 23.78
N CYS A 324 14.80 7.85 23.75
CA CYS A 324 14.05 7.41 24.91
C CYS A 324 14.39 5.98 25.35
N GLN A 325 15.32 5.29 24.66
CA GLN A 325 15.74 3.91 24.93
C GLN A 325 14.59 2.89 24.87
N LEU A 326 13.62 3.10 23.97
CA LEU A 326 12.41 2.30 23.90
C LEU A 326 12.52 1.07 22.99
N LYS A 327 13.62 0.88 22.26
CA LYS A 327 13.85 -0.35 21.49
C LYS A 327 13.77 -1.59 22.38
N GLY A 328 12.93 -2.55 22.00
CA GLY A 328 12.68 -3.77 22.79
C GLY A 328 11.74 -3.59 23.97
N LYS A 329 11.20 -2.39 24.21
CA LYS A 329 10.14 -2.18 25.22
C LYS A 329 8.89 -2.97 24.83
N THR A 330 8.31 -3.69 25.80
CA THR A 330 7.11 -4.51 25.61
C THR A 330 5.97 -4.01 26.49
N ILE A 331 4.74 -4.16 26.01
CA ILE A 331 3.49 -4.10 26.79
C ILE A 331 2.62 -5.27 26.27
N GLY A 332 2.25 -6.18 27.18
CA GLY A 332 1.58 -7.41 26.79
C GLY A 332 2.36 -8.15 25.72
N GLY A 333 1.69 -8.50 24.62
CA GLY A 333 2.29 -9.15 23.45
C GLY A 333 2.88 -8.18 22.41
N ALA A 334 2.78 -6.87 22.60
CA ALA A 334 3.32 -5.87 21.68
C ALA A 334 4.73 -5.44 22.10
N ALA A 335 5.58 -5.10 21.11
CA ALA A 335 6.93 -4.60 21.37
C ALA A 335 7.35 -3.49 20.40
N VAL A 336 8.22 -2.59 20.84
CA VAL A 336 9.00 -1.73 19.96
C VAL A 336 10.10 -2.59 19.32
N HIS A 337 10.17 -2.62 18.00
CA HIS A 337 11.14 -3.48 17.32
C HIS A 337 12.59 -3.11 17.72
N ARG A 338 13.41 -4.15 17.96
CA ARG A 338 14.76 -3.98 18.56
C ARG A 338 15.75 -3.23 17.67
N GLN A 339 15.58 -3.29 16.34
CA GLN A 339 16.47 -2.62 15.39
C GLN A 339 15.84 -1.33 14.82
N GLN A 340 14.51 -1.26 14.73
CA GLN A 340 13.79 -0.13 14.16
C GLN A 340 12.79 0.44 15.16
N ALA A 341 13.18 1.49 15.86
CA ALA A 341 12.38 2.11 16.92
C ALA A 341 11.00 2.61 16.46
N LEU A 342 10.86 2.91 15.16
CA LEU A 342 9.61 3.44 14.59
C LEU A 342 8.55 2.36 14.31
N VAL A 343 8.92 1.07 14.42
CA VAL A 343 8.01 -0.05 14.14
C VAL A 343 7.57 -0.71 15.45
N LEU A 344 6.27 -0.71 15.67
CA LEU A 344 5.64 -1.52 16.72
C LEU A 344 5.25 -2.87 16.11
N ILE A 345 5.55 -3.95 16.83
CA ILE A 345 5.35 -5.32 16.37
C ILE A 345 4.43 -6.12 17.29
N ASN A 346 3.73 -7.06 16.70
CA ASN A 346 3.11 -8.18 17.41
C ASN A 346 4.20 -9.23 17.63
N ASP A 347 4.81 -9.21 18.81
CA ASP A 347 5.94 -10.08 19.16
C ASP A 347 5.46 -11.41 19.73
N ASN A 348 4.33 -11.40 20.46
CA ASN A 348 3.78 -12.60 21.10
C ASN A 348 2.27 -12.50 21.29
N GLN A 349 1.51 -12.76 20.22
CA GLN A 349 0.03 -12.77 20.24
C GLN A 349 -0.57 -11.49 20.86
N ALA A 350 -0.04 -10.34 20.43
CA ALA A 350 -0.50 -9.04 20.91
C ALA A 350 -2.00 -8.87 20.68
N THR A 351 -2.65 -8.26 21.64
CA THR A 351 -3.99 -7.70 21.49
C THR A 351 -3.92 -6.28 20.94
N SER A 352 -5.04 -5.74 20.49
CA SER A 352 -5.13 -4.33 20.09
C SER A 352 -4.81 -3.40 21.24
N ASP A 353 -5.28 -3.73 22.45
CA ASP A 353 -5.02 -2.95 23.66
C ASP A 353 -3.54 -2.92 24.01
N ASP A 354 -2.80 -4.01 23.79
CA ASP A 354 -1.34 -4.05 23.98
C ASP A 354 -0.64 -3.06 23.04
N VAL A 355 -1.06 -3.03 21.75
CA VAL A 355 -0.47 -2.12 20.74
C VAL A 355 -0.83 -0.66 21.06
N VAL A 356 -2.08 -0.38 21.41
CA VAL A 356 -2.55 0.95 21.82
C VAL A 356 -1.81 1.42 23.06
N GLY A 357 -1.73 0.58 24.10
CA GLY A 357 -1.01 0.90 25.32
C GLY A 357 0.48 1.17 25.08
N LEU A 358 1.11 0.40 24.19
CA LEU A 358 2.51 0.62 23.81
C LEU A 358 2.68 1.92 23.03
N ALA A 359 1.77 2.23 22.10
CA ALA A 359 1.79 3.46 21.32
C ALA A 359 1.60 4.70 22.21
N HIS A 360 0.64 4.65 23.14
CA HIS A 360 0.45 5.69 24.16
C HIS A 360 1.74 5.91 24.98
N TYR A 361 2.33 4.83 25.49
CA TYR A 361 3.57 4.90 26.28
C TYR A 361 4.72 5.54 25.48
N VAL A 362 4.92 5.12 24.22
CA VAL A 362 5.95 5.69 23.36
C VAL A 362 5.71 7.19 23.13
N ARG A 363 4.45 7.56 22.80
CA ARG A 363 4.06 8.97 22.60
C ARG A 363 4.32 9.82 23.84
N GLN A 364 3.95 9.32 25.01
CA GLN A 364 4.17 10.00 26.30
C GLN A 364 5.67 10.22 26.58
N GLN A 365 6.50 9.15 26.45
CA GLN A 365 7.94 9.27 26.73
C GLN A 365 8.64 10.25 25.80
N VAL A 366 8.25 10.30 24.52
CA VAL A 366 8.79 11.27 23.56
C VAL A 366 8.27 12.68 23.87
N GLY A 367 6.97 12.83 24.17
CA GLY A 367 6.35 14.10 24.52
C GLY A 367 6.99 14.74 25.76
N GLU A 368 7.16 13.96 26.82
CA GLU A 368 7.78 14.42 28.08
C GLU A 368 9.25 14.83 27.88
N LYS A 369 10.01 14.09 27.09
CA LYS A 369 11.44 14.35 26.90
C LYS A 369 11.75 15.49 25.94
N PHE A 370 10.98 15.61 24.84
CA PHE A 370 11.30 16.51 23.73
C PHE A 370 10.27 17.62 23.51
N ASN A 371 9.15 17.60 24.23
CA ASN A 371 7.98 18.45 23.96
C ASN A 371 7.47 18.32 22.51
N VAL A 372 7.59 17.10 21.94
CA VAL A 372 7.15 16.73 20.59
C VAL A 372 6.22 15.52 20.69
N TRP A 373 4.96 15.69 20.32
CA TRP A 373 3.94 14.66 20.41
C TRP A 373 3.79 13.92 19.08
N LEU A 374 4.11 12.61 19.10
CA LEU A 374 4.06 11.78 17.90
C LEU A 374 2.62 11.51 17.48
N GLN A 375 2.38 11.53 16.16
CA GLN A 375 1.09 11.21 15.56
C GLN A 375 1.16 9.83 14.89
N PRO A 376 0.17 8.94 15.09
CA PRO A 376 0.12 7.66 14.37
C PRO A 376 0.04 7.86 12.85
N GLU A 377 0.78 7.04 12.11
CA GLU A 377 0.61 6.87 10.66
C GLU A 377 -0.40 5.76 10.39
N VAL A 378 -0.49 4.78 11.28
CA VAL A 378 -1.41 3.65 11.22
C VAL A 378 -2.83 4.12 11.47
N ARG A 379 -3.76 3.65 10.64
CA ARG A 379 -5.20 3.92 10.76
C ARG A 379 -5.82 2.97 11.78
N PHE A 380 -6.62 3.50 12.69
CA PHE A 380 -7.29 2.72 13.73
C PHE A 380 -8.74 2.46 13.33
N ILE A 381 -9.09 1.18 13.27
CA ILE A 381 -10.44 0.73 12.87
C ILE A 381 -11.16 0.20 14.10
N ALA A 382 -12.18 0.92 14.53
CA ALA A 382 -13.07 0.51 15.60
C ALA A 382 -14.23 -0.34 15.06
N GLU A 383 -15.20 -0.65 15.90
CA GLU A 383 -16.35 -1.48 15.59
C GLU A 383 -17.18 -0.99 14.37
N ASN A 384 -17.29 0.32 14.18
CA ASN A 384 -18.17 0.93 13.17
C ASN A 384 -17.42 1.74 12.10
N GLY A 385 -16.09 1.76 12.11
CA GLY A 385 -15.31 2.52 11.14
C GLY A 385 -13.97 3.01 11.69
N GLU A 386 -13.31 3.87 10.93
CA GLU A 386 -12.06 4.51 11.33
C GLU A 386 -12.29 5.54 12.43
N VAL A 387 -11.39 5.59 13.40
CA VAL A 387 -11.41 6.55 14.51
C VAL A 387 -10.12 7.36 14.54
N ASN A 388 -10.17 8.50 15.22
CA ASN A 388 -8.99 9.35 15.40
C ASN A 388 -7.93 8.63 16.28
N ALA A 389 -6.88 8.13 15.63
CA ALA A 389 -5.83 7.39 16.31
C ALA A 389 -5.07 8.23 17.36
N GLU A 390 -4.99 9.57 17.18
CA GLU A 390 -4.35 10.46 18.15
C GLU A 390 -5.15 10.54 19.46
N GLU A 391 -6.48 10.58 19.37
CA GLU A 391 -7.37 10.59 20.54
C GLU A 391 -7.31 9.26 21.30
N VAL A 392 -7.19 8.14 20.58
CA VAL A 392 -7.10 6.81 21.19
C VAL A 392 -5.81 6.61 21.98
N ILE A 393 -4.70 7.24 21.56
CA ILE A 393 -3.39 7.13 22.23
C ILE A 393 -3.00 8.41 23.00
N ALA A 394 -3.95 9.34 23.25
CA ALA A 394 -3.71 10.60 23.95
C ALA A 394 -3.32 10.42 25.44
#